data_f8794043277dcf1233f04e07b26b1c8e
#
_entry.id   f8794043277dcf1233f04e07b26b1c8e
#
_cell.length_a   1.000
_cell.length_b   1.000
_cell.length_c   1.000
_cell.angle_alpha   90.00
_cell.angle_beta   90.00
_cell.angle_gamma   90.00
#
_symmetry.space_group_name_H-M   'P 1'
#
loop_
_entity.id
_entity.type
_entity.pdbx_description
1 polymer ?
#
loop_
_entity_poly.entity_id
_entity_poly.type
_entity_poly.pdbx_seq_one_letter_code
_entity_poly.pdbx_strand_id
1 'polypeptide(L)'
;QAAQTKYRDKIEILAGMEIGILKGHFEEARRAVDSYPFDVIIGSFHCTRNDDMYRYDFAHADGPAELEDFYTYMYECLKEFQDFDIAGHFSILDRYIGTLYDYGAVEDQIDEILKLLINNGKGLEINTSSFKYGTGTWLPRRSILSRYLNLGGEILTFGSDAHDPFYYQYHFNDAVEFARSIGFRHYCKFHQRKPEFYKLP
;
A
#
# COMPACT_ATOMS: atom_id res chain seq x y z
N GLN A 1 -20.48 0.17 11.62
CA GLN A 1 -21.61 0.95 12.18
C GLN A 1 -21.75 0.73 13.71
N ALA A 2 -21.86 -0.50 14.23
CA ALA A 2 -22.02 -0.74 15.68
C ALA A 2 -20.85 -0.17 16.52
N ALA A 3 -19.60 -0.37 16.06
CA ALA A 3 -18.42 0.18 16.73
C ALA A 3 -18.38 1.72 16.63
N GLN A 4 -18.68 2.27 15.48
CA GLN A 4 -18.76 3.73 15.26
C GLN A 4 -19.74 4.37 16.22
N THR A 5 -20.94 3.78 16.38
CA THR A 5 -21.97 4.27 17.31
C THR A 5 -21.52 4.13 18.77
N LYS A 6 -20.95 2.97 19.13
CA LYS A 6 -20.55 2.66 20.52
C LYS A 6 -19.42 3.53 21.04
N TYR A 7 -18.47 3.91 20.17
CA TYR A 7 -17.23 4.60 20.57
C TYR A 7 -17.13 6.04 20.07
N ARG A 8 -18.19 6.60 19.47
CA ARG A 8 -18.20 7.93 18.81
C ARG A 8 -17.63 9.07 19.66
N ASP A 9 -17.79 8.99 21.00
CA ASP A 9 -17.33 10.04 21.93
C ASP A 9 -15.90 9.77 22.45
N LYS A 10 -15.25 8.69 21.99
CA LYS A 10 -13.92 8.26 22.45
C LYS A 10 -12.89 8.19 21.33
N ILE A 11 -13.30 7.73 20.17
CA ILE A 11 -12.40 7.53 19.04
C ILE A 11 -13.21 7.63 17.75
N GLU A 12 -12.61 8.25 16.74
CA GLU A 12 -13.11 8.23 15.37
C GLU A 12 -12.83 6.87 14.74
N ILE A 13 -13.85 6.24 14.20
CA ILE A 13 -13.76 4.95 13.50
C ILE A 13 -14.23 5.15 12.08
N LEU A 14 -13.30 5.04 11.13
CA LEU A 14 -13.56 5.12 9.70
C LEU A 14 -13.76 3.71 9.13
N ALA A 15 -14.65 3.60 8.15
CA ALA A 15 -14.91 2.34 7.46
C ALA A 15 -14.00 2.23 6.25
N GLY A 16 -13.10 1.25 6.25
CA GLY A 16 -12.23 0.96 5.11
C GLY A 16 -12.36 -0.47 4.63
N MET A 17 -11.90 -0.70 3.41
CA MET A 17 -11.75 -2.03 2.84
C MET A 17 -10.42 -2.13 2.12
N GLU A 18 -9.75 -3.26 2.28
CA GLU A 18 -8.66 -3.66 1.41
C GLU A 18 -9.19 -4.58 0.33
N ILE A 19 -8.87 -4.28 -0.93
CA ILE A 19 -9.22 -5.12 -2.09
C ILE A 19 -7.96 -5.63 -2.78
N GLY A 20 -7.95 -6.92 -3.10
CA GLY A 20 -6.95 -7.49 -3.99
C GLY A 20 -7.22 -7.08 -5.43
N ILE A 21 -6.24 -6.48 -6.08
CA ILE A 21 -6.31 -6.11 -7.50
C ILE A 21 -5.77 -7.27 -8.33
N LEU A 22 -6.67 -7.92 -9.07
CA LEU A 22 -6.37 -9.10 -9.87
C LEU A 22 -6.88 -8.92 -11.29
N LYS A 23 -5.99 -9.12 -12.26
CA LYS A 23 -6.33 -9.02 -13.68
C LYS A 23 -7.44 -10.01 -14.04
N GLY A 24 -8.45 -9.53 -14.75
CA GLY A 24 -9.63 -10.32 -15.09
C GLY A 24 -10.75 -10.30 -14.04
N HIS A 25 -10.55 -9.69 -12.86
CA HIS A 25 -11.53 -9.59 -11.77
C HIS A 25 -11.90 -8.14 -11.39
N PHE A 26 -11.65 -7.19 -12.27
CA PHE A 26 -11.89 -5.77 -11.97
C PHE A 26 -13.36 -5.44 -11.76
N GLU A 27 -14.28 -6.14 -12.43
CA GLU A 27 -15.73 -5.93 -12.23
C GLU A 27 -16.21 -6.42 -10.86
N GLU A 28 -15.64 -7.53 -10.35
CA GLU A 28 -15.87 -8.01 -9.00
C GLU A 28 -15.35 -6.99 -7.97
N ALA A 29 -14.14 -6.47 -8.20
CA ALA A 29 -13.54 -5.44 -7.36
C ALA A 29 -14.40 -4.17 -7.33
N ARG A 30 -14.90 -3.68 -8.48
CA ARG A 30 -15.80 -2.51 -8.54
C ARG A 30 -17.09 -2.76 -7.75
N ARG A 31 -17.72 -3.91 -7.92
CA ARG A 31 -18.93 -4.26 -7.15
C ARG A 31 -18.66 -4.30 -5.65
N ALA A 32 -17.48 -4.76 -5.22
CA ALA A 32 -17.10 -4.75 -3.81
C ALA A 32 -16.92 -3.31 -3.29
N VAL A 33 -16.23 -2.45 -4.03
CA VAL A 33 -16.02 -1.04 -3.70
C VAL A 33 -17.38 -0.31 -3.56
N ASP A 34 -18.31 -0.56 -4.46
CA ASP A 34 -19.63 0.09 -4.50
C ASP A 34 -20.63 -0.49 -3.47
N SER A 35 -20.29 -1.60 -2.81
CA SER A 35 -21.20 -2.32 -1.91
C SER A 35 -21.51 -1.59 -0.62
N TYR A 36 -20.69 -0.62 -0.22
CA TYR A 36 -20.84 0.14 1.01
C TYR A 36 -20.17 1.52 0.88
N PRO A 37 -20.68 2.58 1.54
CA PRO A 37 -20.06 3.90 1.55
C PRO A 37 -18.79 3.90 2.43
N PHE A 38 -17.72 3.35 1.92
CA PHE A 38 -16.43 3.31 2.61
C PHE A 38 -15.80 4.70 2.70
N ASP A 39 -15.05 4.94 3.77
CA ASP A 39 -14.25 6.15 3.92
C ASP A 39 -12.93 6.03 3.15
N VAL A 40 -12.37 4.81 3.04
CA VAL A 40 -11.13 4.54 2.31
C VAL A 40 -11.15 3.14 1.69
N ILE A 41 -10.58 3.02 0.50
CA ILE A 41 -10.27 1.75 -0.15
C ILE A 41 -8.75 1.63 -0.34
N ILE A 42 -8.18 0.54 0.17
CA ILE A 42 -6.78 0.18 -0.04
C ILE A 42 -6.75 -0.84 -1.19
N GLY A 43 -6.03 -0.53 -2.25
CA GLY A 43 -5.79 -1.44 -3.36
C GLY A 43 -4.48 -2.18 -3.17
N SER A 44 -4.50 -3.50 -3.16
CA SER A 44 -3.36 -4.33 -2.85
C SER A 44 -3.07 -5.35 -3.95
N PHE A 45 -1.79 -5.56 -4.23
CA PHE A 45 -1.31 -6.50 -5.23
C PHE A 45 -0.73 -7.72 -4.53
N HIS A 46 -1.50 -8.81 -4.48
CA HIS A 46 -1.11 -10.07 -3.86
C HIS A 46 -0.75 -11.16 -4.87
N CYS A 47 -0.69 -10.79 -6.14
CA CYS A 47 -0.37 -11.70 -7.24
C CYS A 47 0.77 -11.17 -8.09
N THR A 48 1.52 -12.08 -8.69
CA THR A 48 2.43 -11.84 -9.81
C THR A 48 2.00 -12.73 -10.96
N ARG A 49 1.94 -12.23 -12.18
CA ARG A 49 1.50 -13.02 -13.37
C ARG A 49 0.19 -13.80 -13.19
N ASN A 50 -0.77 -13.28 -12.40
CA ASN A 50 -2.00 -13.96 -11.94
C ASN A 50 -1.81 -15.12 -10.94
N ASP A 51 -0.61 -15.34 -10.44
CA ASP A 51 -0.35 -16.31 -9.39
C ASP A 51 -0.35 -15.64 -8.01
N ASP A 52 -1.04 -16.27 -7.05
CA ASP A 52 -1.11 -15.83 -5.66
C ASP A 52 0.26 -16.01 -4.99
N MET A 53 0.85 -14.90 -4.56
CA MET A 53 2.17 -14.88 -3.91
C MET A 53 2.25 -15.77 -2.67
N TYR A 54 1.15 -15.97 -1.95
CA TYR A 54 1.12 -16.86 -0.78
C TYR A 54 1.33 -18.33 -1.15
N ARG A 55 0.98 -18.72 -2.39
CA ARG A 55 1.09 -20.08 -2.90
C ARG A 55 2.32 -20.33 -3.75
N TYR A 56 2.97 -19.25 -4.18
CA TYR A 56 4.11 -19.33 -5.06
C TYR A 56 5.39 -19.69 -4.28
N ASP A 57 6.20 -20.60 -4.84
CA ASP A 57 7.48 -21.01 -4.24
C ASP A 57 8.61 -20.02 -4.61
N PHE A 58 8.79 -19.01 -3.80
CA PHE A 58 9.87 -18.03 -3.97
C PHE A 58 11.25 -18.55 -3.57
N ALA A 59 11.37 -19.73 -2.91
CA ALA A 59 12.65 -20.23 -2.43
C ALA A 59 13.63 -20.55 -3.57
N HIS A 60 13.11 -20.82 -4.75
CA HIS A 60 13.87 -21.14 -5.97
C HIS A 60 13.68 -20.11 -7.09
N ALA A 61 13.02 -18.99 -6.79
CA ALA A 61 12.72 -17.96 -7.78
C ALA A 61 13.95 -17.08 -8.06
N ASP A 62 14.02 -16.56 -9.29
CA ASP A 62 14.95 -15.49 -9.65
C ASP A 62 14.39 -14.15 -9.16
N GLY A 63 14.87 -13.66 -8.04
CA GLY A 63 14.35 -12.46 -7.40
C GLY A 63 14.33 -11.22 -8.30
N PRO A 64 15.36 -10.90 -9.08
CA PRO A 64 15.31 -9.84 -10.08
C PRO A 64 14.19 -10.00 -11.12
N ALA A 65 14.00 -11.21 -11.64
CA ALA A 65 12.93 -11.49 -12.60
C ALA A 65 11.55 -11.35 -11.94
N GLU A 66 11.40 -11.79 -10.69
CA GLU A 66 10.14 -11.62 -9.93
C GLU A 66 9.81 -10.15 -9.67
N LEU A 67 10.82 -9.30 -9.43
CA LEU A 67 10.61 -7.86 -9.29
C LEU A 67 10.08 -7.25 -10.60
N GLU A 68 10.68 -7.59 -11.74
CA GLU A 68 10.26 -7.10 -13.05
C GLU A 68 8.83 -7.55 -13.37
N ASP A 69 8.53 -8.82 -13.18
CA ASP A 69 7.21 -9.38 -13.41
C ASP A 69 6.14 -8.75 -12.50
N PHE A 70 6.45 -8.56 -11.22
CA PHE A 70 5.52 -7.97 -10.25
C PHE A 70 5.17 -6.53 -10.61
N TYR A 71 6.15 -5.67 -10.89
CA TYR A 71 5.88 -4.28 -11.24
C TYR A 71 5.29 -4.14 -12.64
N THR A 72 5.62 -5.03 -13.58
CA THR A 72 4.93 -5.10 -14.87
C THR A 72 3.45 -5.43 -14.69
N TYR A 73 3.16 -6.45 -13.89
CA TYR A 73 1.79 -6.84 -13.58
C TYR A 73 1.02 -5.70 -12.88
N MET A 74 1.63 -5.07 -11.88
CA MET A 74 1.05 -3.92 -11.18
C MET A 74 0.71 -2.79 -12.14
N TYR A 75 1.64 -2.41 -13.02
CA TYR A 75 1.44 -1.36 -14.00
C TYR A 75 0.29 -1.67 -14.96
N GLU A 76 0.23 -2.90 -15.47
CA GLU A 76 -0.86 -3.34 -16.36
C GLU A 76 -2.23 -3.27 -15.66
N CYS A 77 -2.32 -3.76 -14.44
CA CYS A 77 -3.55 -3.68 -13.65
C CYS A 77 -3.98 -2.23 -13.40
N LEU A 78 -3.04 -1.36 -13.04
CA LEU A 78 -3.32 0.05 -12.75
C LEU A 78 -3.77 0.85 -13.97
N LYS A 79 -3.43 0.45 -15.18
CA LYS A 79 -3.99 1.07 -16.38
C LYS A 79 -5.48 0.82 -16.58
N GLU A 80 -5.99 -0.27 -16.02
CA GLU A 80 -7.38 -0.71 -16.20
C GLU A 80 -8.26 -0.51 -14.96
N PHE A 81 -7.65 -0.51 -13.76
CA PHE A 81 -8.37 -0.42 -12.50
C PHE A 81 -7.72 0.58 -11.54
N GLN A 82 -8.50 1.60 -11.15
CA GLN A 82 -8.05 2.65 -10.23
C GLN A 82 -9.11 3.00 -9.19
N ASP A 83 -10.01 2.07 -8.91
CA ASP A 83 -11.14 2.31 -8.00
C ASP A 83 -10.78 2.06 -6.54
N PHE A 84 -9.65 2.61 -6.12
CA PHE A 84 -9.13 2.61 -4.77
C PHE A 84 -8.53 3.99 -4.44
N ASP A 85 -8.08 4.22 -3.20
CA ASP A 85 -7.53 5.51 -2.77
C ASP A 85 -6.04 5.44 -2.45
N ILE A 86 -5.60 4.30 -1.89
CA ILE A 86 -4.24 4.07 -1.40
C ILE A 86 -3.72 2.75 -1.98
N ALA A 87 -2.52 2.76 -2.54
CA ALA A 87 -1.80 1.51 -2.82
C ALA A 87 -1.20 1.00 -1.51
N GLY A 88 -1.72 -0.12 -1.03
CA GLY A 88 -1.28 -0.80 0.19
C GLY A 88 0.08 -1.48 -0.01
N HIS A 89 0.89 -1.56 1.03
CA HIS A 89 2.17 -2.29 1.09
C HIS A 89 2.87 -2.47 -0.28
N PHE A 90 3.06 -1.38 -1.00
CA PHE A 90 3.47 -1.29 -2.42
C PHE A 90 4.64 -2.21 -2.83
N SER A 91 5.58 -2.49 -1.94
CA SER A 91 6.69 -3.43 -2.18
C SER A 91 6.51 -4.76 -1.44
N ILE A 92 5.29 -5.27 -1.37
CA ILE A 92 4.93 -6.51 -0.65
C ILE A 92 5.77 -7.72 -1.05
N LEU A 93 6.25 -7.76 -2.29
CA LEU A 93 7.10 -8.84 -2.79
C LEU A 93 8.34 -9.06 -1.93
N ASP A 94 8.89 -7.99 -1.32
CA ASP A 94 10.02 -8.08 -0.37
C ASP A 94 9.78 -9.06 0.78
N ARG A 95 8.51 -9.28 1.16
CA ARG A 95 8.13 -10.24 2.19
C ARG A 95 8.36 -11.68 1.79
N TYR A 96 8.28 -11.98 0.50
CA TYR A 96 8.24 -13.33 -0.05
C TYR A 96 9.59 -13.77 -0.61
N ILE A 97 10.33 -12.88 -1.27
CA ILE A 97 11.60 -13.23 -1.92
C ILE A 97 12.78 -13.35 -0.94
N GLY A 98 12.55 -13.09 0.36
CA GLY A 98 13.48 -13.38 1.47
C GLY A 98 14.80 -12.58 1.47
N THR A 99 15.11 -11.88 0.41
CA THR A 99 16.32 -11.07 0.24
C THR A 99 15.94 -9.71 -0.34
N LEU A 100 16.56 -8.64 0.18
CA LEU A 100 16.36 -7.31 -0.33
C LEU A 100 17.19 -7.08 -1.61
N TYR A 101 16.60 -7.36 -2.75
CA TYR A 101 17.24 -7.10 -4.04
C TYR A 101 17.37 -5.61 -4.34
N ASP A 102 18.35 -5.27 -5.19
CA ASP A 102 18.45 -3.94 -5.76
C ASP A 102 17.30 -3.69 -6.76
N TYR A 103 16.65 -2.55 -6.64
CA TYR A 103 15.55 -2.13 -7.50
C TYR A 103 16.02 -1.36 -8.75
N GLY A 104 17.34 -1.20 -8.95
CA GLY A 104 17.88 -0.42 -10.05
C GLY A 104 17.33 -0.81 -11.43
N ALA A 105 17.13 -2.11 -11.66
CA ALA A 105 16.60 -2.61 -12.94
C ALA A 105 15.11 -2.25 -13.17
N VAL A 106 14.34 -1.97 -12.12
CA VAL A 106 12.89 -1.67 -12.19
C VAL A 106 12.55 -0.24 -11.80
N GLU A 107 13.54 0.62 -11.55
CA GLU A 107 13.32 2.00 -11.11
C GLU A 107 12.46 2.82 -12.05
N ASP A 108 12.71 2.76 -13.34
CA ASP A 108 11.94 3.50 -14.34
C ASP A 108 10.49 3.04 -14.37
N GLN A 109 10.27 1.75 -14.23
CA GLN A 109 8.93 1.16 -14.18
C GLN A 109 8.18 1.57 -12.91
N ILE A 110 8.86 1.58 -11.77
CA ILE A 110 8.31 2.09 -10.51
C ILE A 110 7.93 3.56 -10.65
N ASP A 111 8.77 4.39 -11.29
CA ASP A 111 8.45 5.80 -11.53
C ASP A 111 7.19 5.99 -12.37
N GLU A 112 7.00 5.17 -13.40
CA GLU A 112 5.77 5.22 -14.22
C GLU A 112 4.53 4.81 -13.41
N ILE A 113 4.64 3.81 -12.54
CA ILE A 113 3.58 3.43 -11.61
C ILE A 113 3.27 4.57 -10.64
N LEU A 114 4.29 5.16 -10.03
CA LEU A 114 4.13 6.26 -9.08
C LEU A 114 3.50 7.49 -9.74
N LYS A 115 3.92 7.85 -10.96
CA LYS A 115 3.30 8.93 -11.75
C LYS A 115 1.83 8.63 -12.05
N LEU A 116 1.52 7.38 -12.40
CA LEU A 116 0.15 6.96 -12.67
C LEU A 116 -0.73 7.10 -11.41
N LEU A 117 -0.23 6.69 -10.25
CA LEU A 117 -0.92 6.85 -8.97
C LEU A 117 -1.13 8.35 -8.64
N ILE A 118 -0.08 9.16 -8.72
CA ILE A 118 -0.12 10.60 -8.42
C ILE A 118 -1.12 11.32 -9.33
N ASN A 119 -1.05 11.08 -10.63
CA ASN A 119 -1.92 11.73 -11.62
C ASN A 119 -3.41 11.37 -11.43
N ASN A 120 -3.69 10.23 -10.80
CA ASN A 120 -5.05 9.80 -10.48
C ASN A 120 -5.44 10.08 -9.01
N GLY A 121 -4.67 10.88 -8.28
CA GLY A 121 -4.95 11.27 -6.91
C GLY A 121 -4.89 10.11 -5.92
N LYS A 122 -4.08 9.08 -6.19
CA LYS A 122 -3.87 7.93 -5.31
C LYS A 122 -2.65 8.13 -4.44
N GLY A 123 -2.70 7.58 -3.22
CA GLY A 123 -1.60 7.65 -2.27
C GLY A 123 -0.86 6.34 -2.08
N LEU A 124 0.13 6.39 -1.19
CA LEU A 124 0.85 5.22 -0.70
C LEU A 124 0.60 5.01 0.79
N GLU A 125 0.61 3.76 1.20
CA GLU A 125 0.64 3.37 2.60
C GLU A 125 2.09 3.09 3.03
N ILE A 126 2.52 3.62 4.18
CA ILE A 126 3.65 3.05 4.93
C ILE A 126 3.08 1.93 5.80
N ASN A 127 3.30 0.70 5.37
CA ASN A 127 2.84 -0.50 6.05
C ASN A 127 3.95 -1.01 6.98
N THR A 128 3.61 -1.20 8.25
CA THR A 128 4.57 -1.59 9.29
C THR A 128 4.60 -3.09 9.56
N SER A 129 3.72 -3.87 8.93
CA SER A 129 3.62 -5.32 9.16
C SER A 129 4.88 -6.09 8.74
N SER A 130 5.72 -5.52 7.87
CA SER A 130 7.00 -6.10 7.46
C SER A 130 7.88 -6.49 8.64
N PHE A 131 7.89 -5.70 9.72
CA PHE A 131 8.64 -6.02 10.94
C PHE A 131 8.14 -7.27 11.65
N LYS A 132 6.83 -7.54 11.58
CA LYS A 132 6.23 -8.79 12.07
C LYS A 132 6.74 -10.01 11.31
N TYR A 133 7.03 -9.84 10.02
CA TYR A 133 7.52 -10.91 9.14
C TYR A 133 9.04 -10.96 9.06
N GLY A 134 9.75 -10.14 9.85
CA GLY A 134 11.22 -10.21 9.96
C GLY A 134 12.00 -9.68 8.76
N THR A 135 11.36 -8.96 7.84
CA THR A 135 12.04 -8.40 6.66
C THR A 135 13.01 -7.27 7.00
N GLY A 136 12.82 -6.62 8.16
CA GLY A 136 13.66 -5.52 8.63
C GLY A 136 13.59 -4.24 7.77
N THR A 137 12.62 -4.14 6.88
CA THR A 137 12.42 -2.97 6.03
C THR A 137 10.99 -2.46 6.06
N TRP A 138 10.79 -1.22 5.65
CA TRP A 138 9.47 -0.61 5.46
C TRP A 138 8.85 -1.04 4.13
N LEU A 139 7.52 -1.11 4.08
CA LEU A 139 6.77 -1.30 2.84
C LEU A 139 5.94 -0.02 2.55
N PRO A 140 6.29 0.74 1.51
CA PRO A 140 7.43 0.51 0.63
C PRO A 140 8.77 0.95 1.23
N ARG A 141 9.87 0.52 0.58
CA ARG A 141 11.23 0.91 0.93
C ARG A 141 11.44 2.43 0.83
N ARG A 142 12.48 2.92 1.55
CA ARG A 142 12.90 4.34 1.50
C ARG A 142 13.09 4.85 0.07
N SER A 143 13.74 4.10 -0.80
CA SER A 143 13.98 4.52 -2.19
C SER A 143 12.68 4.82 -2.92
N ILE A 144 11.66 3.97 -2.82
CA ILE A 144 10.35 4.14 -3.45
C ILE A 144 9.63 5.37 -2.87
N LEU A 145 9.60 5.53 -1.55
CA LEU A 145 8.96 6.68 -0.90
C LEU A 145 9.65 8.00 -1.25
N SER A 146 11.00 7.99 -1.35
CA SER A 146 11.75 9.17 -1.79
C SER A 146 11.43 9.54 -3.23
N ARG A 147 11.31 8.56 -4.12
CA ARG A 147 10.90 8.77 -5.52
C ARG A 147 9.47 9.32 -5.59
N TYR A 148 8.53 8.72 -4.83
CA TYR A 148 7.15 9.19 -4.76
C TYR A 148 7.08 10.67 -4.36
N LEU A 149 7.78 11.06 -3.29
CA LEU A 149 7.84 12.46 -2.85
C LEU A 149 8.48 13.37 -3.90
N ASN A 150 9.58 12.95 -4.53
CA ASN A 150 10.27 13.72 -5.57
C ASN A 150 9.43 13.90 -6.84
N LEU A 151 8.55 12.95 -7.15
CA LEU A 151 7.59 13.04 -8.27
C LEU A 151 6.34 13.88 -7.93
N GLY A 152 6.25 14.42 -6.70
CA GLY A 152 5.15 15.25 -6.24
C GLY A 152 4.03 14.49 -5.54
N GLY A 153 4.27 13.25 -5.11
CA GLY A 153 3.33 12.48 -4.31
C GLY A 153 3.24 13.01 -2.87
N GLU A 154 2.03 13.32 -2.42
CA GLU A 154 1.79 13.92 -1.10
C GLU A 154 0.85 13.07 -0.23
N ILE A 155 0.03 12.20 -0.83
CA ILE A 155 -0.97 11.41 -0.12
C ILE A 155 -0.28 10.19 0.51
N LEU A 156 -0.13 10.22 1.83
CA LEU A 156 0.56 9.18 2.60
C LEU A 156 -0.29 8.74 3.78
N THR A 157 -0.43 7.44 3.99
CA THR A 157 -1.09 6.86 5.16
C THR A 157 -0.17 5.91 5.91
N PHE A 158 -0.56 5.51 7.11
CA PHE A 158 0.13 4.49 7.91
C PHE A 158 -0.82 3.33 8.14
N GLY A 159 -0.33 2.11 7.93
CA GLY A 159 -1.06 0.87 8.20
C GLY A 159 -0.23 -0.13 8.99
N SER A 160 -0.83 -0.78 9.97
CA SER A 160 -0.18 -1.90 10.68
C SER A 160 -0.56 -3.26 10.11
N ASP A 161 -1.55 -3.30 9.23
CA ASP A 161 -2.07 -4.54 8.65
C ASP A 161 -2.35 -5.60 9.74
N ALA A 162 -2.98 -5.12 10.84
CA ALA A 162 -3.13 -5.87 12.07
C ALA A 162 -4.32 -6.83 11.97
N HIS A 163 -4.05 -8.13 12.01
CA HIS A 163 -5.03 -9.21 12.12
C HIS A 163 -5.20 -9.71 13.58
N ASP A 164 -4.42 -9.14 14.50
CA ASP A 164 -4.45 -9.40 15.93
C ASP A 164 -4.34 -8.07 16.67
N PRO A 165 -5.12 -7.83 17.75
CA PRO A 165 -5.06 -6.59 18.52
C PRO A 165 -3.67 -6.21 19.03
N PHE A 166 -2.77 -7.19 19.25
CA PHE A 166 -1.39 -6.96 19.69
C PHE A 166 -0.60 -6.11 18.69
N TYR A 167 -0.94 -6.16 17.39
CA TYR A 167 -0.25 -5.43 16.33
C TYR A 167 -0.93 -4.10 15.96
N TYR A 168 -1.93 -3.62 16.71
CA TYR A 168 -2.50 -2.31 16.50
C TYR A 168 -1.45 -1.23 16.73
N GLN A 169 -1.30 -0.32 15.75
CA GLN A 169 -0.29 0.75 15.76
C GLN A 169 1.17 0.24 15.89
N TYR A 170 1.41 -1.00 15.48
CA TYR A 170 2.73 -1.61 15.52
C TYR A 170 3.75 -0.74 14.78
N HIS A 171 4.82 -0.32 15.44
CA HIS A 171 5.85 0.58 14.90
C HIS A 171 5.37 1.92 14.33
N PHE A 172 4.21 2.45 14.69
CA PHE A 172 3.70 3.71 14.13
C PHE A 172 4.60 4.92 14.45
N ASN A 173 5.14 5.01 15.66
CA ASN A 173 6.06 6.10 15.99
C ASN A 173 7.32 6.05 15.11
N ASP A 174 7.87 4.86 14.91
CA ASP A 174 9.04 4.67 14.04
C ASP A 174 8.70 5.00 12.58
N ALA A 175 7.49 4.65 12.11
CA ALA A 175 7.00 4.97 10.78
C ALA A 175 6.87 6.49 10.56
N VAL A 176 6.40 7.22 11.56
CA VAL A 176 6.33 8.69 11.53
C VAL A 176 7.73 9.30 11.40
N GLU A 177 8.68 8.86 12.21
CA GLU A 177 10.07 9.34 12.14
C GLU A 177 10.72 8.96 10.79
N PHE A 178 10.41 7.78 10.29
CA PHE A 178 10.84 7.33 8.97
C PHE A 178 10.31 8.24 7.86
N ALA A 179 9.00 8.52 7.84
CA ALA A 179 8.39 9.44 6.89
C ALA A 179 9.01 10.84 6.94
N ARG A 180 9.22 11.39 8.15
CA ARG A 180 9.90 12.68 8.36
C ARG A 180 11.33 12.69 7.81
N SER A 181 12.07 11.60 8.03
CA SER A 181 13.46 11.47 7.57
C SER A 181 13.60 11.41 6.05
N ILE A 182 12.50 11.12 5.33
CA ILE A 182 12.41 11.17 3.87
C ILE A 182 12.07 12.60 3.39
N GLY A 183 11.33 13.36 4.21
CA GLY A 183 10.92 14.71 3.90
C GLY A 183 9.41 14.94 3.91
N PHE A 184 8.61 13.92 4.18
CA PHE A 184 7.16 14.09 4.34
C PHE A 184 6.87 15.01 5.54
N ARG A 185 5.85 15.85 5.40
CA ARG A 185 5.39 16.78 6.44
C ARG A 185 3.97 16.52 6.90
N HIS A 186 3.22 15.77 6.11
CA HIS A 186 1.81 15.45 6.34
C HIS A 186 1.56 13.97 6.13
N TYR A 187 0.50 13.49 6.74
CA TYR A 187 -0.16 12.23 6.45
C TYR A 187 -1.64 12.49 6.16
N CYS A 188 -2.34 11.53 5.60
CA CYS A 188 -3.75 11.66 5.28
C CYS A 188 -4.61 10.70 6.11
N LYS A 189 -5.81 11.16 6.46
CA LYS A 189 -6.98 10.33 6.74
C LYS A 189 -7.95 10.49 5.59
N PHE A 190 -8.86 9.56 5.47
CA PHE A 190 -9.85 9.60 4.41
C PHE A 190 -11.26 9.62 4.97
N HIS A 191 -12.07 10.56 4.48
CA HIS A 191 -13.50 10.62 4.75
C HIS A 191 -14.24 10.57 3.41
N GLN A 192 -15.12 9.59 3.24
CA GLN A 192 -15.89 9.43 2.00
C GLN A 192 -14.97 9.44 0.75
N ARG A 193 -13.88 8.70 0.81
CA ARG A 193 -12.89 8.58 -0.27
C ARG A 193 -12.12 9.86 -0.60
N LYS A 194 -12.13 10.87 0.28
CA LYS A 194 -11.40 12.13 0.10
C LYS A 194 -10.27 12.24 1.13
N PRO A 195 -9.03 12.52 0.70
CA PRO A 195 -7.91 12.68 1.62
C PRO A 195 -8.01 14.02 2.36
N GLU A 196 -7.82 13.97 3.67
CA GLU A 196 -7.62 15.13 4.55
C GLU A 196 -6.21 15.10 5.11
N PHE A 197 -5.49 16.21 4.95
CA PHE A 197 -4.07 16.32 5.30
C PHE A 197 -3.89 16.76 6.75
N TYR A 198 -3.11 16.01 7.49
CA TYR A 198 -2.73 16.29 8.86
C TYR A 198 -1.21 16.41 8.97
N LYS A 199 -0.73 17.39 9.72
CA LYS A 199 0.71 17.55 9.97
C LYS A 199 1.22 16.31 10.74
N LEU A 200 2.38 15.78 10.33
CA LEU A 200 3.05 14.73 11.09
C LEU A 200 3.38 15.23 12.50
N PRO A 201 3.04 14.44 13.54
CA PRO A 201 3.20 14.81 14.95
C PRO A 201 4.66 15.07 15.30
#